data_ee3eff14284c7fa8832aa07be1a55e2a
#
_entry.id   ee3eff14284c7fa8832aa07be1a55e2a
#
_cell.length_a   1.000
_cell.length_b   1.000
_cell.length_c   1.000
_cell.angle_alpha   90.00
_cell.angle_beta   90.00
_cell.angle_gamma   90.00
#
_symmetry.space_group_name_H-M   'P 1'
#
loop_
_entity.id
_entity.type
_entity.pdbx_description
1 polymer ?
#
loop_
_entity_poly.entity_id
_entity_poly.type
_entity_poly.pdbx_seq_one_letter_code
_entity_poly.pdbx_strand_id
1 'polypeptide(L)'
;MSMQRIAVVGAGIAGLTVALRRATAGDRVVVFEASGMVGGQLNSELRDGFVVEHGAEGFVARSEAVPALAVEAGIADHVVDQLEQRSFRFDGGSLIELAPGEAGRLLGFQVPTDELGRGIRSFWHGMAELPARLARTLGTQVELRLNSPVKSVAPLAQGVSLLGADGKAHEFEAAIIATTARSAATLLGDAFGPTARALQESPTTSSLTVSLAFRREHIQHPLDGTGFIVPEPDQLGGVRAVTFSSSKLPNRAPADHALLRLFFRPSDHDLRALSDGAWSERAERALARALPVSGAAERAFVSRWANALPVFDAAHRTRIRALESALVGRPIWLAGSAFHGSGIDAAIRSGENASQAISARG
;
A
#
# COMPACT_ATOMS: atom_id res chain seq x y z
N MET A 1 22.61 -19.87 -17.16
CA MET A 1 21.98 -20.30 -15.89
C MET A 1 20.86 -21.27 -16.23
N SER A 2 20.66 -22.34 -15.45
CA SER A 2 19.53 -23.24 -15.64
C SER A 2 18.23 -22.53 -15.25
N MET A 3 17.16 -22.76 -16.00
CA MET A 3 15.80 -22.28 -15.70
C MET A 3 15.36 -22.82 -14.32
N GLN A 4 14.97 -21.94 -13.43
CA GLN A 4 14.47 -22.28 -12.09
C GLN A 4 12.95 -22.19 -12.03
N ARG A 5 12.33 -22.97 -11.14
CA ARG A 5 10.92 -22.85 -10.78
C ARG A 5 10.81 -22.13 -9.44
N ILE A 6 10.29 -20.92 -9.45
CA ILE A 6 10.33 -19.99 -8.30
C ILE A 6 8.90 -19.70 -7.82
N ALA A 7 8.70 -19.75 -6.49
CA ALA A 7 7.47 -19.31 -5.88
C ALA A 7 7.56 -17.86 -5.41
N VAL A 8 6.50 -17.08 -5.62
CA VAL A 8 6.32 -15.76 -5.03
C VAL A 8 5.03 -15.79 -4.21
N VAL A 9 5.11 -15.46 -2.94
CA VAL A 9 3.96 -15.40 -2.03
C VAL A 9 3.57 -13.95 -1.80
N GLY A 10 2.43 -13.55 -2.37
CA GLY A 10 1.89 -12.19 -2.40
C GLY A 10 2.04 -11.52 -3.77
N ALA A 11 0.89 -11.08 -4.33
CA ALA A 11 0.81 -10.36 -5.60
C ALA A 11 0.67 -8.83 -5.41
N GLY A 12 1.26 -8.28 -4.34
CA GLY A 12 1.50 -6.85 -4.21
C GLY A 12 2.56 -6.38 -5.20
N ILE A 13 2.82 -5.06 -5.27
CA ILE A 13 3.75 -4.50 -6.25
C ILE A 13 5.16 -5.11 -6.16
N ALA A 14 5.65 -5.44 -4.96
CA ALA A 14 6.95 -6.09 -4.78
C ALA A 14 6.98 -7.50 -5.39
N GLY A 15 5.95 -8.32 -5.12
CA GLY A 15 5.86 -9.67 -5.66
C GLY A 15 5.70 -9.69 -7.17
N LEU A 16 4.90 -8.79 -7.74
CA LEU A 16 4.76 -8.64 -9.19
C LEU A 16 6.08 -8.18 -9.84
N THR A 17 6.84 -7.29 -9.18
CA THR A 17 8.17 -6.89 -9.65
C THR A 17 9.12 -8.09 -9.68
N VAL A 18 9.15 -8.91 -8.61
CA VAL A 18 9.93 -10.17 -8.60
C VAL A 18 9.52 -11.06 -9.76
N ALA A 19 8.20 -11.28 -9.94
CA ALA A 19 7.69 -12.17 -10.99
C ALA A 19 8.12 -11.69 -12.38
N LEU A 20 8.01 -10.40 -12.65
CA LEU A 20 8.45 -9.79 -13.90
C LEU A 20 9.96 -9.98 -14.13
N ARG A 21 10.79 -9.64 -13.15
CA ARG A 21 12.27 -9.73 -13.26
C ARG A 21 12.72 -11.18 -13.44
N ARG A 22 12.11 -12.13 -12.73
CA ARG A 22 12.49 -13.56 -12.84
C ARG A 22 12.02 -14.18 -14.16
N ALA A 23 10.81 -13.85 -14.61
CA ALA A 23 10.33 -14.27 -15.94
C ALA A 23 11.22 -13.73 -17.06
N THR A 24 11.63 -12.45 -16.98
CA THR A 24 12.57 -11.84 -17.93
C THR A 24 13.94 -12.54 -17.90
N ALA A 25 14.37 -13.04 -16.75
CA ALA A 25 15.61 -13.85 -16.63
C ALA A 25 15.46 -15.29 -17.13
N GLY A 26 14.27 -15.71 -17.58
CA GLY A 26 13.99 -17.03 -18.16
C GLY A 26 13.49 -18.08 -17.17
N ASP A 27 13.16 -17.69 -15.92
CA ASP A 27 12.62 -18.64 -14.94
C ASP A 27 11.12 -18.86 -15.10
N ARG A 28 10.64 -19.97 -14.53
CA ARG A 28 9.21 -20.24 -14.33
C ARG A 28 8.79 -19.75 -12.98
N VAL A 29 7.81 -18.87 -12.91
CA VAL A 29 7.35 -18.25 -11.65
C VAL A 29 5.91 -18.64 -11.38
N VAL A 30 5.62 -19.04 -10.13
CA VAL A 30 4.25 -19.19 -9.63
C VAL A 30 4.01 -18.17 -8.55
N VAL A 31 3.08 -17.25 -8.78
CA VAL A 31 2.67 -16.24 -7.80
C VAL A 31 1.42 -16.71 -7.08
N PHE A 32 1.48 -16.81 -5.76
CA PHE A 32 0.34 -17.14 -4.90
C PHE A 32 -0.19 -15.88 -4.23
N GLU A 33 -1.45 -15.58 -4.44
CA GLU A 33 -2.16 -14.44 -3.82
C GLU A 33 -3.38 -14.97 -3.07
N ALA A 34 -3.50 -14.54 -1.82
CA ALA A 34 -4.59 -14.99 -0.95
C ALA A 34 -5.95 -14.39 -1.34
N SER A 35 -5.94 -13.18 -1.88
CA SER A 35 -7.15 -12.48 -2.33
C SER A 35 -7.51 -12.79 -3.79
N GLY A 36 -8.69 -12.32 -4.22
CA GLY A 36 -9.15 -12.44 -5.60
C GLY A 36 -8.57 -11.39 -6.56
N MET A 37 -7.62 -10.56 -6.11
CA MET A 37 -7.07 -9.46 -6.90
C MET A 37 -5.59 -9.24 -6.60
N VAL A 38 -4.86 -8.68 -7.55
CA VAL A 38 -3.48 -8.24 -7.39
C VAL A 38 -3.41 -6.82 -6.82
N GLY A 39 -2.22 -6.40 -6.37
CA GLY A 39 -1.93 -5.01 -5.99
C GLY A 39 -1.68 -4.80 -4.51
N GLY A 40 -2.27 -5.63 -3.63
CA GLY A 40 -2.11 -5.47 -2.19
C GLY A 40 -2.57 -4.08 -1.72
N GLN A 41 -1.63 -3.24 -1.25
CA GLN A 41 -1.93 -1.87 -0.79
C GLN A 41 -2.11 -0.85 -1.94
N LEU A 42 -1.85 -1.22 -3.19
CA LEU A 42 -2.24 -0.46 -4.38
C LEU A 42 -3.62 -0.96 -4.82
N ASN A 43 -4.65 -0.38 -4.24
CA ASN A 43 -6.03 -0.81 -4.41
C ASN A 43 -6.93 0.39 -4.62
N SER A 44 -7.57 0.43 -5.77
CA SER A 44 -8.49 1.49 -6.19
C SER A 44 -9.80 0.87 -6.68
N GLU A 45 -10.90 1.55 -6.43
CA GLU A 45 -12.22 1.19 -6.94
C GLU A 45 -12.70 2.26 -7.92
N LEU A 46 -13.13 1.83 -9.13
CA LEU A 46 -13.82 2.69 -10.07
C LEU A 46 -15.32 2.42 -9.94
N ARG A 47 -16.05 3.39 -9.41
CA ARG A 47 -17.49 3.23 -9.15
C ARG A 47 -18.25 4.52 -9.35
N ASP A 48 -19.30 4.47 -10.14
CA ASP A 48 -20.20 5.59 -10.41
C ASP A 48 -19.46 6.89 -10.87
N GLY A 49 -18.37 6.75 -11.63
CA GLY A 49 -17.53 7.87 -12.07
C GLY A 49 -16.51 8.36 -11.05
N PHE A 50 -16.44 7.75 -9.86
CA PHE A 50 -15.41 8.03 -8.86
C PHE A 50 -14.24 7.06 -9.00
N VAL A 51 -13.03 7.57 -8.78
CA VAL A 51 -11.82 6.77 -8.56
C VAL A 51 -11.46 6.89 -7.08
N VAL A 52 -11.75 5.83 -6.34
CA VAL A 52 -11.57 5.77 -4.88
C VAL A 52 -10.33 4.95 -4.54
N GLU A 53 -9.38 5.57 -3.85
CA GLU A 53 -8.21 4.86 -3.36
C GLU A 53 -8.52 4.20 -2.01
N HIS A 54 -8.43 2.89 -1.95
CA HIS A 54 -8.55 2.15 -0.70
C HIS A 54 -7.21 2.09 0.05
N GLY A 55 -6.09 2.09 -0.67
CA GLY A 55 -4.73 2.06 -0.13
C GLY A 55 -3.96 3.35 -0.35
N ALA A 56 -2.78 3.28 -0.95
CA ALA A 56 -1.99 4.44 -1.31
C ALA A 56 -2.67 5.26 -2.41
N GLU A 57 -2.67 6.59 -2.29
CA GLU A 57 -3.29 7.45 -3.31
C GLU A 57 -2.30 7.95 -4.36
N GLY A 58 -1.01 7.72 -4.14
CA GLY A 58 0.03 8.15 -5.05
C GLY A 58 1.42 7.79 -4.55
N PHE A 59 2.42 8.18 -5.32
CA PHE A 59 3.84 8.01 -5.05
C PHE A 59 4.55 9.37 -5.08
N VAL A 60 5.69 9.47 -4.40
CA VAL A 60 6.47 10.72 -4.37
C VAL A 60 6.91 11.12 -5.79
N ALA A 61 6.84 12.40 -6.12
CA ALA A 61 7.10 12.90 -7.47
C ALA A 61 8.52 12.57 -7.98
N ARG A 62 9.50 12.42 -7.07
CA ARG A 62 10.87 12.01 -7.37
C ARG A 62 11.06 10.52 -7.66
N SER A 63 10.04 9.68 -7.46
CA SER A 63 10.15 8.25 -7.73
C SER A 63 10.63 8.00 -9.16
N GLU A 64 11.62 7.16 -9.32
CA GLU A 64 12.09 6.68 -10.61
C GLU A 64 11.57 5.25 -10.86
N ALA A 65 11.44 4.45 -9.80
CA ALA A 65 11.04 3.05 -9.92
C ALA A 65 9.60 2.88 -10.38
N VAL A 66 8.67 3.74 -9.90
CA VAL A 66 7.26 3.67 -10.32
C VAL A 66 7.09 4.05 -11.79
N PRO A 67 7.63 5.18 -12.31
CA PRO A 67 7.56 5.51 -13.73
C PRO A 67 8.26 4.47 -14.62
N ALA A 68 9.42 3.94 -14.21
CA ALA A 68 10.09 2.89 -14.98
C ALA A 68 9.18 1.65 -15.12
N LEU A 69 8.57 1.22 -14.03
CA LEU A 69 7.65 0.08 -14.04
C LEU A 69 6.36 0.37 -14.83
N ALA A 70 5.89 1.64 -14.84
CA ALA A 70 4.76 2.08 -15.66
C ALA A 70 5.08 2.01 -17.17
N VAL A 71 6.31 2.31 -17.57
CA VAL A 71 6.78 2.11 -18.95
C VAL A 71 6.71 0.62 -19.33
N GLU A 72 7.23 -0.26 -18.49
CA GLU A 72 7.19 -1.71 -18.72
C GLU A 72 5.75 -2.26 -18.74
N ALA A 73 4.84 -1.65 -17.97
CA ALA A 73 3.42 -1.99 -17.95
C ALA A 73 2.61 -1.38 -19.13
N GLY A 74 3.23 -0.52 -19.95
CA GLY A 74 2.58 0.16 -21.07
C GLY A 74 1.55 1.21 -20.68
N ILE A 75 1.77 1.89 -19.52
CA ILE A 75 0.87 2.93 -18.98
C ILE A 75 1.61 4.18 -18.51
N ALA A 76 2.75 4.47 -19.10
CA ALA A 76 3.54 5.67 -18.73
C ALA A 76 2.76 6.97 -18.92
N ASP A 77 1.90 7.03 -19.93
CA ASP A 77 1.01 8.15 -20.27
C ASP A 77 -0.20 8.29 -19.32
N HIS A 78 -0.47 7.30 -18.47
CA HIS A 78 -1.50 7.37 -17.44
C HIS A 78 -0.99 7.98 -16.12
N VAL A 79 0.30 8.26 -16.01
CA VAL A 79 0.85 8.94 -14.84
C VAL A 79 0.43 10.40 -14.85
N VAL A 80 -0.15 10.84 -13.73
CA VAL A 80 -0.65 12.20 -13.55
C VAL A 80 0.02 12.88 -12.37
N ASP A 81 0.21 14.19 -12.50
CA ASP A 81 0.75 15.02 -11.45
C ASP A 81 -0.35 15.54 -10.52
N GLN A 82 0.03 15.88 -9.31
CA GLN A 82 -0.81 16.58 -8.35
C GLN A 82 -1.15 18.00 -8.89
N LEU A 83 -2.41 18.37 -8.81
CA LEU A 83 -2.89 19.65 -9.32
C LEU A 83 -2.67 20.80 -8.34
N GLU A 84 -2.89 20.55 -7.05
CA GLU A 84 -2.81 21.52 -5.98
C GLU A 84 -1.59 21.29 -5.10
N GLN A 85 -0.96 22.37 -4.60
CA GLN A 85 0.21 22.31 -3.74
C GLN A 85 -0.05 22.80 -2.32
N ARG A 86 -1.04 23.65 -2.12
CA ARG A 86 -1.39 24.23 -0.82
C ARG A 86 -1.88 23.15 0.12
N SER A 87 -1.45 23.20 1.35
CA SER A 87 -1.90 22.28 2.41
C SER A 87 -2.29 23.10 3.63
N PHE A 88 -3.22 22.59 4.41
CA PHE A 88 -3.73 23.29 5.59
C PHE A 88 -3.59 22.45 6.85
N ARG A 89 -3.69 23.10 8.01
CA ARG A 89 -3.95 22.46 9.30
C ARG A 89 -5.28 22.93 9.86
N PHE A 90 -5.97 22.06 10.54
CA PHE A 90 -7.16 22.41 11.32
C PHE A 90 -6.75 23.02 12.64
N ASP A 91 -7.36 24.15 13.01
CA ASP A 91 -7.08 24.92 14.21
C ASP A 91 -8.38 25.17 15.02
N GLY A 92 -9.09 24.09 15.35
CA GLY A 92 -10.28 24.14 16.19
C GLY A 92 -11.54 24.77 15.59
N GLY A 93 -11.43 25.54 14.52
CA GLY A 93 -12.58 26.20 13.86
C GLY A 93 -12.28 26.75 12.47
N SER A 94 -11.01 26.73 12.04
CA SER A 94 -10.58 27.23 10.74
C SER A 94 -9.47 26.38 10.14
N LEU A 95 -9.23 26.54 8.85
CA LEU A 95 -8.09 25.95 8.16
C LEU A 95 -7.01 27.02 7.99
N ILE A 96 -5.81 26.74 8.51
CA ILE A 96 -4.65 27.63 8.41
C ILE A 96 -3.68 27.01 7.40
N GLU A 97 -3.27 27.79 6.41
CA GLU A 97 -2.32 27.36 5.40
C GLU A 97 -0.95 27.05 6.03
N LEU A 98 -0.36 25.95 5.60
CA LEU A 98 0.94 25.48 6.03
C LEU A 98 2.04 25.94 5.08
N ALA A 99 3.23 26.19 5.64
CA ALA A 99 4.41 26.40 4.82
C ALA A 99 4.78 25.11 4.04
N PRO A 100 5.46 25.24 2.88
CA PRO A 100 5.92 24.08 2.11
C PRO A 100 6.69 23.09 2.97
N GLY A 101 6.33 21.79 2.90
CA GLY A 101 6.93 20.70 3.66
C GLY A 101 6.44 20.54 5.12
N GLU A 102 5.71 21.51 5.65
CA GLU A 102 5.21 21.45 7.03
C GLU A 102 4.18 20.34 7.22
N ALA A 103 3.32 20.11 6.23
CA ALA A 103 2.37 19.01 6.23
C ALA A 103 3.06 17.64 6.39
N GLY A 104 4.16 17.41 5.66
CA GLY A 104 4.96 16.20 5.79
C GLY A 104 5.51 16.03 7.20
N ARG A 105 6.07 17.11 7.78
CA ARG A 105 6.61 17.09 9.16
C ARG A 105 5.54 16.74 10.20
N LEU A 106 4.36 17.31 10.09
CA LEU A 106 3.23 17.02 10.99
C LEU A 106 2.75 15.55 10.88
N LEU A 107 2.91 14.93 9.71
CA LEU A 107 2.62 13.52 9.49
C LEU A 107 3.79 12.60 9.87
N GLY A 108 4.92 13.15 10.32
CA GLY A 108 6.11 12.38 10.72
C GLY A 108 7.06 12.04 9.57
N PHE A 109 6.93 12.70 8.41
CA PHE A 109 7.85 12.55 7.28
C PHE A 109 8.88 13.67 7.25
N GLN A 110 10.12 13.34 6.90
CA GLN A 110 11.12 14.34 6.53
C GLN A 110 11.04 14.57 5.02
N VAL A 111 10.75 15.81 4.62
CA VAL A 111 10.75 16.21 3.22
C VAL A 111 12.05 16.98 2.96
N PRO A 112 12.97 16.48 2.11
CA PRO A 112 14.17 17.20 1.72
C PRO A 112 13.86 18.56 1.10
N THR A 113 14.74 19.54 1.29
CA THR A 113 14.48 20.93 0.86
C THR A 113 14.31 21.06 -0.65
N ASP A 114 15.01 20.26 -1.43
CA ASP A 114 14.92 20.20 -2.89
C ASP A 114 13.65 19.49 -3.41
N GLU A 115 12.88 18.91 -2.52
CA GLU A 115 11.61 18.23 -2.83
C GLU A 115 10.36 19.02 -2.37
N LEU A 116 10.58 20.15 -1.71
CA LEU A 116 9.48 21.00 -1.29
C LEU A 116 8.66 21.47 -2.51
N GLY A 117 7.35 21.28 -2.43
CA GLY A 117 6.43 21.66 -3.50
C GLY A 117 6.33 20.71 -4.70
N ARG A 118 7.08 19.59 -4.73
CA ARG A 118 6.94 18.60 -5.82
C ARG A 118 5.69 17.71 -5.70
N GLY A 119 5.17 17.55 -4.49
CA GLY A 119 3.95 16.79 -4.22
C GLY A 119 4.07 15.31 -4.52
N ILE A 120 2.98 14.72 -4.96
CA ILE A 120 2.88 13.32 -5.37
C ILE A 120 2.41 13.20 -6.82
N ARG A 121 2.62 12.02 -7.39
CA ARG A 121 2.05 11.59 -8.66
C ARG A 121 1.14 10.39 -8.43
N SER A 122 0.23 10.15 -9.35
CA SER A 122 -0.69 9.01 -9.30
C SER A 122 -0.93 8.46 -10.71
N PHE A 123 -1.88 7.54 -10.86
CA PHE A 123 -2.37 7.11 -12.16
C PHE A 123 -3.78 7.64 -12.42
N TRP A 124 -4.11 7.88 -13.68
CA TRP A 124 -5.40 8.43 -14.11
C TRP A 124 -6.60 7.61 -13.59
N HIS A 125 -6.48 6.28 -13.61
CA HIS A 125 -7.53 5.36 -13.14
C HIS A 125 -7.27 4.82 -11.71
N GLY A 126 -6.37 5.47 -10.95
CA GLY A 126 -6.03 5.07 -9.59
C GLY A 126 -4.82 4.13 -9.52
N MET A 127 -4.30 3.98 -8.32
CA MET A 127 -3.05 3.27 -8.06
C MET A 127 -3.11 1.76 -8.37
N ALA A 128 -4.30 1.14 -8.34
CA ALA A 128 -4.47 -0.26 -8.72
C ALA A 128 -4.19 -0.54 -10.21
N GLU A 129 -4.14 0.50 -11.04
CA GLU A 129 -3.89 0.34 -12.47
C GLU A 129 -2.51 -0.28 -12.74
N LEU A 130 -1.47 0.17 -12.03
CA LEU A 130 -0.11 -0.35 -12.21
C LEU A 130 -0.01 -1.86 -11.96
N PRO A 131 -0.37 -2.41 -10.78
CA PRO A 131 -0.29 -3.84 -10.54
C PRO A 131 -1.21 -4.65 -11.48
N ALA A 132 -2.39 -4.13 -11.84
CA ALA A 132 -3.29 -4.80 -12.76
C ALA A 132 -2.70 -4.91 -14.18
N ARG A 133 -2.02 -3.86 -14.66
CA ARG A 133 -1.34 -3.87 -15.95
C ARG A 133 -0.11 -4.78 -15.94
N LEU A 134 0.72 -4.67 -14.89
CA LEU A 134 1.86 -5.58 -14.73
C LEU A 134 1.44 -7.06 -14.76
N ALA A 135 0.38 -7.43 -14.05
CA ALA A 135 -0.12 -8.79 -14.04
C ALA A 135 -0.51 -9.29 -15.46
N ARG A 136 -0.94 -8.38 -16.33
CA ARG A 136 -1.27 -8.71 -17.75
C ARG A 136 -0.05 -8.80 -18.67
N THR A 137 1.05 -8.10 -18.30
CA THR A 137 2.30 -8.16 -19.08
C THR A 137 3.18 -9.34 -18.70
N LEU A 138 2.90 -10.00 -17.56
CA LEU A 138 3.59 -11.24 -17.18
C LEU A 138 3.35 -12.31 -18.23
N GLY A 139 4.39 -12.73 -18.93
CA GLY A 139 4.32 -13.72 -20.00
C GLY A 139 3.90 -15.12 -19.53
N THR A 140 3.92 -16.07 -20.42
CA THR A 140 3.53 -17.49 -20.18
C THR A 140 4.42 -18.21 -19.15
N GLN A 141 5.55 -17.63 -18.79
CA GLN A 141 6.44 -18.14 -17.73
C GLN A 141 5.90 -17.86 -16.32
N VAL A 142 4.90 -16.99 -16.17
CA VAL A 142 4.31 -16.66 -14.86
C VAL A 142 2.90 -17.24 -14.76
N GLU A 143 2.72 -18.11 -13.77
CA GLU A 143 1.41 -18.59 -13.35
C GLU A 143 0.93 -17.76 -12.16
N LEU A 144 -0.15 -16.99 -12.33
CA LEU A 144 -0.75 -16.20 -11.25
C LEU A 144 -1.94 -16.96 -10.65
N ARG A 145 -1.83 -17.33 -9.38
CA ARG A 145 -2.86 -18.03 -8.61
C ARG A 145 -3.50 -17.08 -7.60
N LEU A 146 -4.64 -16.53 -7.96
CA LEU A 146 -5.51 -15.78 -7.04
C LEU A 146 -6.32 -16.73 -6.16
N ASN A 147 -6.87 -16.24 -5.04
CA ASN A 147 -7.62 -17.04 -4.05
C ASN A 147 -6.85 -18.29 -3.60
N SER A 148 -5.53 -18.18 -3.54
CA SER A 148 -4.62 -19.30 -3.27
C SER A 148 -3.72 -19.00 -2.07
N PRO A 149 -4.28 -18.90 -0.86
CA PRO A 149 -3.50 -18.60 0.33
C PRO A 149 -2.52 -19.72 0.66
N VAL A 150 -1.28 -19.34 0.98
CA VAL A 150 -0.23 -20.22 1.48
C VAL A 150 -0.29 -20.24 3.01
N LYS A 151 -0.16 -21.40 3.63
CA LYS A 151 -0.16 -21.59 5.09
C LYS A 151 1.24 -21.55 5.68
N SER A 152 2.20 -22.21 5.00
CA SER A 152 3.59 -22.25 5.48
C SER A 152 4.58 -22.35 4.34
N VAL A 153 5.80 -21.92 4.61
CA VAL A 153 6.96 -22.00 3.72
C VAL A 153 8.11 -22.62 4.54
N ALA A 154 8.66 -23.72 4.07
CA ALA A 154 9.72 -24.45 4.75
C ALA A 154 10.86 -24.81 3.80
N PRO A 155 12.15 -24.65 4.20
CA PRO A 155 13.26 -25.10 3.40
C PRO A 155 13.30 -26.64 3.36
N LEU A 156 13.67 -27.18 2.21
CA LEU A 156 13.98 -28.58 2.00
C LEU A 156 15.51 -28.80 1.95
N ALA A 157 15.96 -30.03 1.86
CA ALA A 157 17.37 -30.36 1.59
C ALA A 157 17.83 -29.69 0.27
N GLN A 158 16.96 -29.70 -0.73
CA GLN A 158 17.11 -28.96 -1.98
C GLN A 158 15.80 -28.21 -2.26
N GLY A 159 15.87 -26.87 -2.33
CA GLY A 159 14.70 -26.05 -2.59
C GLY A 159 13.85 -25.73 -1.37
N VAL A 160 12.57 -25.52 -1.60
CA VAL A 160 11.58 -25.03 -0.63
C VAL A 160 10.20 -25.64 -0.89
N SER A 161 9.49 -25.98 0.19
CA SER A 161 8.10 -26.45 0.14
C SER A 161 7.15 -25.36 0.60
N LEU A 162 6.07 -25.15 -0.15
CA LEU A 162 4.94 -24.30 0.20
C LEU A 162 3.71 -25.19 0.45
N LEU A 163 3.08 -25.04 1.61
CA LEU A 163 1.81 -25.69 1.92
C LEU A 163 0.65 -24.72 1.62
N GLY A 164 -0.18 -25.05 0.67
CA GLY A 164 -1.40 -24.30 0.34
C GLY A 164 -2.51 -24.46 1.40
N ALA A 165 -3.48 -23.56 1.40
CA ALA A 165 -4.65 -23.68 2.27
C ALA A 165 -5.52 -24.90 1.94
N ASP A 166 -5.45 -25.39 0.72
CA ASP A 166 -6.09 -26.64 0.26
C ASP A 166 -5.40 -27.92 0.77
N GLY A 167 -4.32 -27.79 1.56
CA GLY A 167 -3.55 -28.89 2.12
C GLY A 167 -2.53 -29.49 1.17
N LYS A 168 -2.39 -28.97 -0.06
CA LYS A 168 -1.38 -29.46 -1.00
C LYS A 168 -0.03 -28.82 -0.77
N ALA A 169 1.04 -29.63 -0.82
CA ALA A 169 2.40 -29.17 -0.82
C ALA A 169 2.89 -28.95 -2.27
N HIS A 170 3.62 -27.87 -2.47
CA HIS A 170 4.23 -27.50 -3.75
C HIS A 170 5.73 -27.26 -3.52
N GLU A 171 6.57 -27.85 -4.35
CA GLU A 171 8.02 -27.71 -4.24
C GLU A 171 8.58 -26.78 -5.33
N PHE A 172 9.57 -25.97 -4.94
CA PHE A 172 10.23 -24.99 -5.80
C PHE A 172 11.72 -24.96 -5.49
N GLU A 173 12.53 -24.49 -6.43
CA GLU A 173 13.95 -24.26 -6.20
C GLU A 173 14.19 -23.05 -5.27
N ALA A 174 13.28 -22.08 -5.29
CA ALA A 174 13.36 -20.85 -4.50
C ALA A 174 11.99 -20.30 -4.16
N ALA A 175 11.89 -19.51 -3.07
CA ALA A 175 10.68 -18.76 -2.72
C ALA A 175 11.00 -17.33 -2.30
N ILE A 176 10.13 -16.41 -2.70
CA ILE A 176 10.13 -15.03 -2.24
C ILE A 176 8.84 -14.77 -1.47
N ILE A 177 8.97 -14.30 -0.22
CA ILE A 177 7.85 -13.90 0.60
C ILE A 177 7.67 -12.40 0.44
N ALA A 178 6.64 -11.99 -0.31
CA ALA A 178 6.31 -10.61 -0.64
C ALA A 178 5.00 -10.16 0.04
N THR A 179 4.87 -10.46 1.33
CA THR A 179 3.69 -10.19 2.15
C THR A 179 3.98 -9.16 3.24
N THR A 180 3.00 -8.88 4.11
CA THR A 180 3.24 -8.10 5.33
C THR A 180 4.20 -8.84 6.28
N ALA A 181 4.90 -8.11 7.15
CA ALA A 181 5.82 -8.72 8.10
C ALA A 181 5.14 -9.77 9.01
N ARG A 182 3.92 -9.51 9.44
CA ARG A 182 3.12 -10.45 10.26
C ARG A 182 2.75 -11.72 9.48
N SER A 183 2.34 -11.57 8.21
CA SER A 183 2.05 -12.73 7.36
C SER A 183 3.31 -13.55 7.07
N ALA A 184 4.45 -12.90 6.80
CA ALA A 184 5.73 -13.57 6.62
C ALA A 184 6.13 -14.35 7.87
N ALA A 185 5.94 -13.76 9.06
CA ALA A 185 6.19 -14.43 10.33
C ALA A 185 5.32 -15.71 10.49
N THR A 186 4.05 -15.64 10.11
CA THR A 186 3.15 -16.79 10.14
C THR A 186 3.60 -17.87 9.15
N LEU A 187 3.92 -17.48 7.92
CA LEU A 187 4.36 -18.40 6.86
C LEU A 187 5.65 -19.17 7.23
N LEU A 188 6.56 -18.53 7.97
CA LEU A 188 7.85 -19.06 8.36
C LEU A 188 7.83 -19.69 9.77
N GLY A 189 6.71 -19.58 10.50
CA GLY A 189 6.63 -19.88 11.93
C GLY A 189 7.17 -21.26 12.32
N ASP A 190 6.78 -22.31 11.63
CA ASP A 190 7.18 -23.68 11.93
C ASP A 190 8.65 -23.95 11.64
N ALA A 191 9.20 -23.34 10.59
CA ALA A 191 10.57 -23.58 10.15
C ALA A 191 11.61 -22.71 10.88
N PHE A 192 11.22 -21.49 11.31
CA PHE A 192 12.13 -20.49 11.88
C PHE A 192 11.74 -20.03 13.30
N GLY A 193 10.79 -20.70 13.92
CA GLY A 193 10.40 -20.66 15.33
C GLY A 193 10.58 -19.32 16.06
N PRO A 194 11.63 -19.15 16.89
CA PRO A 194 11.79 -17.93 17.70
C PRO A 194 11.91 -16.64 16.89
N THR A 195 12.60 -16.69 15.76
CA THR A 195 12.84 -15.53 14.89
C THR A 195 11.54 -15.07 14.21
N ALA A 196 10.75 -16.02 13.73
CA ALA A 196 9.44 -15.74 13.15
C ALA A 196 8.46 -15.17 14.21
N ARG A 197 8.43 -15.75 15.42
CA ARG A 197 7.62 -15.20 16.54
C ARG A 197 8.01 -13.79 16.90
N ALA A 198 9.30 -13.50 17.03
CA ALA A 198 9.77 -12.15 17.31
C ALA A 198 9.30 -11.12 16.26
N LEU A 199 9.26 -11.51 14.98
CA LEU A 199 8.73 -10.65 13.91
C LEU A 199 7.19 -10.48 14.03
N GLN A 200 6.47 -11.53 14.42
CA GLN A 200 5.01 -11.45 14.63
C GLN A 200 4.62 -10.45 15.73
N GLU A 201 5.51 -10.29 16.74
CA GLU A 201 5.34 -9.33 17.84
C GLU A 201 5.75 -7.89 17.46
N SER A 202 6.23 -7.64 16.25
CA SER A 202 6.57 -6.30 15.79
C SER A 202 5.36 -5.38 15.83
N PRO A 203 5.49 -4.16 16.39
CA PRO A 203 4.39 -3.23 16.45
C PRO A 203 3.97 -2.82 15.05
N THR A 204 2.65 -2.82 14.85
CA THR A 204 2.01 -2.38 13.62
C THR A 204 0.94 -1.35 13.95
N THR A 205 0.59 -0.51 13.01
CA THR A 205 -0.57 0.38 13.11
C THR A 205 -1.64 -0.04 12.13
N SER A 206 -2.88 0.08 12.58
CA SER A 206 -4.06 -0.03 11.73
C SER A 206 -4.36 1.33 11.10
N SER A 207 -4.88 1.33 9.89
CA SER A 207 -5.38 2.52 9.20
C SER A 207 -6.81 2.27 8.75
N LEU A 208 -7.64 3.30 8.84
CA LEU A 208 -8.97 3.31 8.27
C LEU A 208 -9.16 4.62 7.53
N THR A 209 -9.73 4.53 6.34
CA THR A 209 -10.12 5.73 5.59
C THR A 209 -11.60 5.68 5.23
N VAL A 210 -12.22 6.85 5.24
CA VAL A 210 -13.57 7.06 4.73
C VAL A 210 -13.48 8.09 3.62
N SER A 211 -13.82 7.69 2.40
CA SER A 211 -13.98 8.62 1.29
C SER A 211 -15.45 8.98 1.17
N LEU A 212 -15.76 10.28 1.23
CA LEU A 212 -17.11 10.83 1.15
C LEU A 212 -17.25 11.58 -0.17
N ALA A 213 -18.29 11.26 -0.92
CA ALA A 213 -18.64 11.94 -2.16
C ALA A 213 -19.85 12.86 -1.93
N PHE A 214 -19.70 14.12 -2.27
CA PHE A 214 -20.74 15.15 -2.15
C PHE A 214 -21.01 15.77 -3.50
N ARG A 215 -22.22 16.32 -3.70
CA ARG A 215 -22.41 17.34 -4.73
C ARG A 215 -21.47 18.50 -4.46
N ARG A 216 -20.78 19.00 -5.49
CA ARG A 216 -19.84 20.12 -5.31
C ARG A 216 -20.48 21.38 -4.71
N GLU A 217 -21.71 21.65 -5.07
CA GLU A 217 -22.52 22.77 -4.57
C GLU A 217 -22.83 22.68 -3.07
N HIS A 218 -22.78 21.49 -2.47
CA HIS A 218 -22.98 21.30 -1.04
C HIS A 218 -21.76 21.65 -0.19
N ILE A 219 -20.60 21.91 -0.81
CA ILE A 219 -19.37 22.28 -0.12
C ILE A 219 -19.04 23.74 -0.49
N GLN A 220 -19.23 24.67 0.45
CA GLN A 220 -18.99 26.10 0.22
C GLN A 220 -17.50 26.47 0.26
N HIS A 221 -16.65 25.59 0.81
CA HIS A 221 -15.20 25.76 0.78
C HIS A 221 -14.68 25.58 -0.65
N PRO A 222 -13.72 26.39 -1.14
CA PRO A 222 -13.19 26.31 -2.52
C PRO A 222 -12.49 24.99 -2.83
N LEU A 223 -11.99 24.25 -1.83
CA LEU A 223 -11.17 23.05 -1.95
C LEU A 223 -9.88 23.28 -2.75
N ASP A 224 -9.32 24.48 -2.65
CA ASP A 224 -8.15 24.99 -3.39
C ASP A 224 -6.82 24.55 -2.75
N GLY A 225 -6.68 23.25 -2.51
CA GLY A 225 -5.50 22.65 -1.92
C GLY A 225 -5.56 21.13 -1.89
N THR A 226 -4.54 20.53 -1.27
CA THR A 226 -4.42 19.08 -1.16
C THR A 226 -5.29 18.49 -0.05
N GLY A 227 -5.69 19.32 0.90
CA GLY A 227 -6.40 18.91 2.11
C GLY A 227 -5.81 19.52 3.36
N PHE A 228 -6.16 18.97 4.53
CA PHE A 228 -5.69 19.47 5.81
C PHE A 228 -5.29 18.35 6.78
N ILE A 229 -4.43 18.70 7.72
CA ILE A 229 -3.98 17.85 8.81
C ILE A 229 -4.67 18.29 10.09
N VAL A 230 -5.01 17.34 10.93
CA VAL A 230 -5.56 17.55 12.27
C VAL A 230 -4.46 17.20 13.28
N PRO A 231 -3.72 18.19 13.81
CA PRO A 231 -2.61 17.94 14.74
C PRO A 231 -3.07 17.22 16.02
N GLU A 232 -4.25 17.59 16.50
CA GLU A 232 -4.90 16.99 17.67
C GLU A 232 -6.16 16.21 17.22
N PRO A 233 -6.05 14.92 16.93
CA PRO A 233 -7.14 14.14 16.33
C PRO A 233 -8.45 14.15 17.10
N ASP A 234 -8.39 14.30 18.42
CA ASP A 234 -9.57 14.32 19.30
C ASP A 234 -10.48 15.51 19.02
N GLN A 235 -9.93 16.62 18.48
CA GLN A 235 -10.71 17.79 18.08
C GLN A 235 -11.72 17.44 16.97
N LEU A 236 -11.43 16.46 16.11
CA LEU A 236 -12.30 16.02 15.01
C LEU A 236 -12.66 14.52 15.10
N GLY A 237 -12.97 14.02 16.29
CA GLY A 237 -13.48 12.67 16.45
C GLY A 237 -12.50 11.57 16.00
N GLY A 238 -11.19 11.82 16.07
CA GLY A 238 -10.13 10.89 15.70
C GLY A 238 -9.64 11.00 14.26
N VAL A 239 -10.13 11.97 13.48
CA VAL A 239 -9.59 12.29 12.15
C VAL A 239 -8.18 12.88 12.30
N ARG A 240 -7.25 12.39 11.52
CA ARG A 240 -5.86 12.85 11.50
C ARG A 240 -5.50 13.71 10.30
N ALA A 241 -6.17 13.47 9.20
CA ALA A 241 -6.01 14.24 7.98
C ALA A 241 -7.25 14.07 7.09
N VAL A 242 -7.46 15.03 6.23
CA VAL A 242 -8.45 14.99 5.15
C VAL A 242 -7.75 15.36 3.85
N THR A 243 -7.91 14.54 2.81
CA THR A 243 -7.47 14.88 1.46
C THR A 243 -8.66 15.34 0.63
N PHE A 244 -8.49 16.44 -0.09
CA PHE A 244 -9.43 16.89 -1.13
C PHE A 244 -9.12 16.13 -2.42
N SER A 245 -9.49 14.85 -2.48
CA SER A 245 -9.03 13.91 -3.50
C SER A 245 -9.31 14.40 -4.92
N SER A 246 -10.51 14.94 -5.18
CA SER A 246 -10.92 15.46 -6.49
C SER A 246 -10.24 16.77 -6.90
N SER A 247 -9.77 17.57 -5.94
CA SER A 247 -8.99 18.79 -6.21
C SER A 247 -7.50 18.48 -6.32
N LYS A 248 -7.03 17.55 -5.52
CA LYS A 248 -5.61 17.17 -5.46
C LYS A 248 -5.14 16.43 -6.71
N LEU A 249 -5.96 15.52 -7.23
CA LEU A 249 -5.61 14.65 -8.35
C LEU A 249 -6.72 14.68 -9.42
N PRO A 250 -6.36 14.66 -10.72
CA PRO A 250 -7.35 14.63 -11.77
C PRO A 250 -8.15 13.33 -11.76
N ASN A 251 -9.33 13.35 -12.35
CA ASN A 251 -10.19 12.18 -12.59
C ASN A 251 -10.61 11.41 -11.32
N ARG A 252 -10.78 12.10 -10.17
CA ARG A 252 -11.19 11.42 -8.92
C ARG A 252 -12.68 11.44 -8.67
N ALA A 253 -13.42 12.36 -9.32
CA ALA A 253 -14.86 12.51 -9.19
C ALA A 253 -15.47 13.06 -10.49
N PRO A 254 -16.79 12.86 -10.73
CA PRO A 254 -17.52 13.59 -11.75
C PRO A 254 -17.42 15.10 -11.53
N ALA A 255 -17.56 15.90 -12.59
CA ALA A 255 -17.34 17.35 -12.56
C ALA A 255 -18.23 18.11 -11.57
N ASP A 256 -19.42 17.60 -11.30
CA ASP A 256 -20.41 18.16 -10.37
C ASP A 256 -20.29 17.61 -8.93
N HIS A 257 -19.24 16.85 -8.65
CA HIS A 257 -18.99 16.24 -7.35
C HIS A 257 -17.62 16.61 -6.76
N ALA A 258 -17.50 16.43 -5.47
CA ALA A 258 -16.25 16.47 -4.73
C ALA A 258 -16.05 15.16 -3.97
N LEU A 259 -14.84 14.62 -4.00
CA LEU A 259 -14.43 13.45 -3.24
C LEU A 259 -13.42 13.88 -2.18
N LEU A 260 -13.76 13.63 -0.90
CA LEU A 260 -12.91 13.94 0.24
C LEU A 260 -12.59 12.65 0.99
N ARG A 261 -11.32 12.42 1.32
CA ARG A 261 -10.86 11.22 2.02
C ARG A 261 -10.36 11.56 3.41
N LEU A 262 -10.99 10.99 4.43
CA LEU A 262 -10.66 11.18 5.83
C LEU A 262 -9.85 10.00 6.35
N PHE A 263 -8.79 10.27 7.10
CA PHE A 263 -7.86 9.27 7.63
C PHE A 263 -8.01 9.14 9.14
N PHE A 264 -8.13 7.90 9.61
CA PHE A 264 -8.21 7.53 11.03
C PHE A 264 -7.11 6.53 11.39
N ARG A 265 -6.71 6.55 12.66
CA ARG A 265 -5.95 5.46 13.30
C ARG A 265 -6.82 4.87 14.41
N PRO A 266 -7.71 3.94 14.07
CA PRO A 266 -8.61 3.35 15.05
C PRO A 266 -7.86 2.45 16.01
N SER A 267 -8.44 2.27 17.21
CA SER A 267 -8.09 1.14 18.05
C SER A 267 -8.50 -0.18 17.37
N ASP A 268 -7.87 -1.28 17.74
CA ASP A 268 -8.27 -2.60 17.23
C ASP A 268 -9.71 -2.95 17.60
N HIS A 269 -10.20 -2.44 18.73
CA HIS A 269 -11.60 -2.59 19.14
C HIS A 269 -12.53 -1.87 18.17
N ASP A 270 -12.34 -0.56 17.94
CA ASP A 270 -13.20 0.25 17.06
C ASP A 270 -13.17 -0.26 15.62
N LEU A 271 -11.99 -0.69 15.15
CA LEU A 271 -11.83 -1.23 13.79
C LEU A 271 -12.71 -2.46 13.56
N ARG A 272 -12.92 -3.29 14.59
CA ARG A 272 -13.76 -4.50 14.52
C ARG A 272 -15.22 -4.23 14.89
N ALA A 273 -15.47 -3.34 15.85
CA ALA A 273 -16.80 -3.16 16.43
C ALA A 273 -17.70 -2.22 15.60
N LEU A 274 -17.12 -1.21 14.94
CA LEU A 274 -17.90 -0.22 14.22
C LEU A 274 -18.17 -0.66 12.77
N SER A 275 -19.44 -0.54 12.35
CA SER A 275 -19.87 -0.78 10.97
C SER A 275 -19.37 0.31 10.01
N ASP A 276 -19.48 0.07 8.70
CA ASP A 276 -19.16 1.08 7.68
C ASP A 276 -20.06 2.31 7.82
N GLY A 277 -21.34 2.13 8.12
CA GLY A 277 -22.28 3.22 8.39
C GLY A 277 -21.84 4.08 9.57
N ALA A 278 -21.45 3.47 10.69
CA ALA A 278 -20.96 4.20 11.86
C ALA A 278 -19.67 5.00 11.59
N TRP A 279 -18.77 4.46 10.76
CA TRP A 279 -17.56 5.17 10.33
C TRP A 279 -17.89 6.32 9.38
N SER A 280 -18.85 6.12 8.46
CA SER A 280 -19.32 7.14 7.53
C SER A 280 -19.94 8.33 8.27
N GLU A 281 -20.87 8.06 9.19
CA GLU A 281 -21.46 9.09 10.05
C GLU A 281 -20.43 9.83 10.91
N ARG A 282 -19.43 9.13 11.45
CA ARG A 282 -18.34 9.74 12.20
C ARG A 282 -17.52 10.67 11.33
N ALA A 283 -17.24 10.25 10.09
CA ALA A 283 -16.51 11.04 9.11
C ALA A 283 -17.30 12.29 8.66
N GLU A 284 -18.60 12.15 8.39
CA GLU A 284 -19.47 13.29 8.04
C GLU A 284 -19.55 14.31 9.17
N ARG A 285 -19.76 13.89 10.42
CA ARG A 285 -19.76 14.78 11.58
C ARG A 285 -18.43 15.51 11.76
N ALA A 286 -17.31 14.82 11.54
CA ALA A 286 -15.99 15.44 11.62
C ALA A 286 -15.80 16.48 10.51
N LEU A 287 -16.18 16.15 9.28
CA LEU A 287 -16.05 17.04 8.14
C LEU A 287 -16.90 18.30 8.30
N ALA A 288 -18.16 18.17 8.75
CA ALA A 288 -19.07 19.31 8.98
C ALA A 288 -18.57 20.29 10.07
N ARG A 289 -17.67 19.86 10.94
CA ARG A 289 -17.00 20.74 11.93
C ARG A 289 -15.80 21.49 11.35
N ALA A 290 -15.21 20.98 10.28
CA ALA A 290 -14.01 21.55 9.67
C ALA A 290 -14.31 22.39 8.42
N LEU A 291 -15.35 22.02 7.69
CA LEU A 291 -15.75 22.67 6.44
C LEU A 291 -17.24 23.02 6.45
N PRO A 292 -17.63 24.15 5.82
CA PRO A 292 -19.04 24.49 5.63
C PRO A 292 -19.66 23.57 4.57
N VAL A 293 -20.27 22.49 5.03
CA VAL A 293 -20.95 21.48 4.21
C VAL A 293 -22.45 21.53 4.48
N SER A 294 -23.25 21.59 3.43
CA SER A 294 -24.70 21.46 3.46
C SER A 294 -25.12 20.14 2.82
N GLY A 295 -26.02 19.40 3.49
CA GLY A 295 -26.46 18.09 3.00
C GLY A 295 -25.54 16.92 3.41
N ALA A 296 -26.02 15.72 3.14
CA ALA A 296 -25.30 14.47 3.42
C ALA A 296 -24.42 14.05 2.24
N ALA A 297 -23.43 13.19 2.49
CA ALA A 297 -22.68 12.54 1.44
C ALA A 297 -23.58 11.60 0.63
N GLU A 298 -23.50 11.67 -0.70
CA GLU A 298 -24.27 10.76 -1.58
C GLU A 298 -23.67 9.35 -1.59
N ARG A 299 -22.36 9.23 -1.36
CA ARG A 299 -21.64 7.97 -1.27
C ARG A 299 -20.60 8.04 -0.17
N ALA A 300 -20.37 6.89 0.45
CA ALA A 300 -19.28 6.68 1.38
C ALA A 300 -18.56 5.36 1.06
N PHE A 301 -17.23 5.38 1.10
CA PHE A 301 -16.38 4.23 0.87
C PHE A 301 -15.44 4.05 2.06
N VAL A 302 -15.58 2.95 2.76
CA VAL A 302 -14.79 2.66 3.97
C VAL A 302 -13.73 1.62 3.67
N SER A 303 -12.48 1.93 3.97
CA SER A 303 -11.34 1.03 3.75
C SER A 303 -10.66 0.73 5.06
N ARG A 304 -10.48 -0.55 5.37
CA ARG A 304 -9.86 -1.03 6.61
C ARG A 304 -8.55 -1.76 6.33
N TRP A 305 -7.49 -1.31 6.99
CA TRP A 305 -6.17 -1.92 6.94
C TRP A 305 -5.73 -2.30 8.36
N ALA A 306 -6.16 -3.47 8.81
CA ALA A 306 -5.84 -3.96 10.14
C ALA A 306 -4.37 -4.38 10.23
N ASN A 307 -3.62 -3.79 11.16
CA ASN A 307 -2.21 -4.14 11.42
C ASN A 307 -1.33 -4.15 10.17
N ALA A 308 -1.65 -3.33 9.17
CA ALA A 308 -1.02 -3.39 7.85
C ALA A 308 0.25 -2.52 7.74
N LEU A 309 0.44 -1.56 8.63
CA LEU A 309 1.54 -0.61 8.58
C LEU A 309 2.57 -0.95 9.67
N PRO A 310 3.77 -1.42 9.31
CA PRO A 310 4.82 -1.69 10.29
C PRO A 310 5.35 -0.38 10.89
N VAL A 311 5.70 -0.41 12.16
CA VAL A 311 6.43 0.68 12.81
C VAL A 311 7.92 0.44 12.62
N PHE A 312 8.57 1.28 11.81
CA PHE A 312 10.00 1.15 11.44
C PHE A 312 10.93 1.70 12.53
N ASP A 313 10.80 1.15 13.74
CA ASP A 313 11.73 1.47 14.85
C ASP A 313 13.02 0.63 14.80
N ALA A 314 13.93 0.85 15.75
CA ALA A 314 15.17 0.09 15.86
C ALA A 314 14.93 -1.40 16.14
N ALA A 315 13.89 -1.71 16.92
CA ALA A 315 13.53 -3.07 17.26
C ALA A 315 13.00 -3.85 16.04
N HIS A 316 12.16 -3.22 15.22
CA HIS A 316 11.72 -3.80 13.95
C HIS A 316 12.91 -4.14 13.04
N ARG A 317 13.83 -3.18 12.83
CA ARG A 317 15.04 -3.42 12.02
C ARG A 317 15.91 -4.56 12.56
N THR A 318 16.00 -4.70 13.89
CA THR A 318 16.74 -5.81 14.51
C THR A 318 16.07 -7.15 14.25
N ARG A 319 14.73 -7.21 14.34
CA ARG A 319 13.96 -8.43 14.04
C ARG A 319 14.09 -8.87 12.58
N ILE A 320 14.03 -7.89 11.66
CA ILE A 320 14.23 -8.18 10.22
C ILE A 320 15.61 -8.74 9.97
N ARG A 321 16.69 -8.12 10.51
CA ARG A 321 18.06 -8.64 10.36
C ARG A 321 18.23 -10.03 10.96
N ALA A 322 17.61 -10.30 12.10
CA ALA A 322 17.66 -11.64 12.72
C ALA A 322 16.99 -12.70 11.82
N LEU A 323 15.83 -12.36 11.23
CA LEU A 323 15.16 -13.26 10.29
C LEU A 323 16.00 -13.47 9.03
N GLU A 324 16.54 -12.42 8.43
CA GLU A 324 17.40 -12.52 7.25
C GLU A 324 18.65 -13.36 7.52
N SER A 325 19.27 -13.21 8.70
CA SER A 325 20.40 -14.05 9.12
C SER A 325 20.01 -15.53 9.22
N ALA A 326 18.80 -15.82 9.69
CA ALA A 326 18.28 -17.20 9.75
C ALA A 326 17.96 -17.78 8.35
N LEU A 327 17.69 -16.91 7.37
CA LEU A 327 17.45 -17.28 5.97
C LEU A 327 18.74 -17.48 5.16
N VAL A 328 19.89 -17.03 5.67
CA VAL A 328 21.19 -17.21 4.98
C VAL A 328 21.42 -18.68 4.65
N GLY A 329 21.81 -18.96 3.41
CA GLY A 329 22.00 -20.34 2.91
C GLY A 329 20.70 -21.07 2.56
N ARG A 330 19.53 -20.52 2.84
CA ARG A 330 18.22 -21.06 2.43
C ARG A 330 17.75 -20.41 1.14
N PRO A 331 16.99 -21.11 0.28
CA PRO A 331 16.45 -20.53 -0.95
C PRO A 331 15.15 -19.74 -0.70
N ILE A 332 15.16 -18.87 0.30
CA ILE A 332 14.01 -18.04 0.72
C ILE A 332 14.47 -16.61 0.90
N TRP A 333 13.77 -15.66 0.28
CA TRP A 333 14.03 -14.22 0.38
C TRP A 333 12.77 -13.46 0.78
N LEU A 334 12.97 -12.26 1.31
CA LEU A 334 11.91 -11.33 1.66
C LEU A 334 11.87 -10.19 0.65
N ALA A 335 10.66 -9.75 0.26
CA ALA A 335 10.45 -8.57 -0.57
C ALA A 335 9.25 -7.77 -0.09
N GLY A 336 9.32 -6.44 -0.25
CA GLY A 336 8.22 -5.55 0.06
C GLY A 336 8.55 -4.47 1.07
N SER A 337 7.64 -3.50 1.15
CA SER A 337 7.75 -2.33 2.03
C SER A 337 7.72 -2.68 3.53
N ALA A 338 7.35 -3.89 3.89
CA ALA A 338 7.27 -4.32 5.28
C ALA A 338 8.65 -4.56 5.93
N PHE A 339 9.73 -4.68 5.16
CA PHE A 339 11.04 -5.15 5.64
C PHE A 339 12.08 -4.04 5.70
N HIS A 340 12.31 -3.29 4.62
CA HIS A 340 13.45 -2.37 4.49
C HIS A 340 13.09 -0.90 4.30
N GLY A 341 11.81 -0.54 4.29
CA GLY A 341 11.38 0.85 4.13
C GLY A 341 9.96 0.96 3.61
N SER A 342 9.29 2.01 4.03
CA SER A 342 7.91 2.28 3.62
C SER A 342 7.84 2.91 2.23
N GLY A 343 6.69 2.73 1.58
CA GLY A 343 6.37 3.36 0.31
C GLY A 343 6.54 2.44 -0.89
N ILE A 344 6.01 2.90 -2.01
CA ILE A 344 5.90 2.12 -3.25
C ILE A 344 7.27 1.88 -3.87
N ASP A 345 8.11 2.91 -3.90
CA ASP A 345 9.48 2.84 -4.40
C ASP A 345 10.31 1.80 -3.65
N ALA A 346 10.24 1.82 -2.32
CA ALA A 346 10.92 0.84 -1.47
C ALA A 346 10.43 -0.59 -1.74
N ALA A 347 9.13 -0.77 -1.97
CA ALA A 347 8.56 -2.08 -2.30
C ALA A 347 9.07 -2.61 -3.65
N ILE A 348 9.11 -1.76 -4.68
CA ILE A 348 9.62 -2.13 -6.02
C ILE A 348 11.10 -2.50 -5.91
N ARG A 349 11.93 -1.63 -5.33
CA ARG A 349 13.38 -1.86 -5.15
C ARG A 349 13.66 -3.12 -4.33
N SER A 350 12.86 -3.38 -3.30
CA SER A 350 12.97 -4.61 -2.51
C SER A 350 12.69 -5.86 -3.35
N GLY A 351 11.72 -5.80 -4.26
CA GLY A 351 11.45 -6.88 -5.23
C GLY A 351 12.60 -7.09 -6.20
N GLU A 352 13.18 -6.02 -6.72
CA GLU A 352 14.35 -6.07 -7.60
C GLU A 352 15.57 -6.68 -6.91
N ASN A 353 15.87 -6.24 -5.68
CA ASN A 353 16.97 -6.76 -4.88
C ASN A 353 16.80 -8.26 -4.58
N ALA A 354 15.60 -8.70 -4.21
CA ALA A 354 15.31 -10.11 -3.98
C ALA A 354 15.49 -10.94 -5.26
N SER A 355 15.05 -10.43 -6.41
CA SER A 355 15.28 -11.07 -7.70
C SER A 355 16.76 -11.21 -8.06
N GLN A 356 17.57 -10.16 -7.83
CA GLN A 356 19.01 -10.18 -8.06
C GLN A 356 19.73 -11.18 -7.13
N ALA A 357 19.33 -11.25 -5.86
CA ALA A 357 19.91 -12.15 -4.88
C ALA A 357 19.75 -13.65 -5.26
N ILE A 358 18.66 -14.00 -5.94
CA ILE A 358 18.47 -15.36 -6.49
C ILE A 358 19.52 -15.63 -7.58
N SER A 359 19.76 -14.68 -8.48
CA SER A 359 20.73 -14.83 -9.57
C SER A 359 22.18 -15.00 -9.06
N ALA A 360 22.52 -14.36 -7.95
CA ALA A 360 23.85 -14.45 -7.35
C ALA A 360 24.15 -15.79 -6.66
N ARG A 361 23.13 -16.60 -6.39
CA ARG A 361 23.27 -17.92 -5.74
C ARG A 361 23.45 -19.07 -6.74
N GLY A 362 23.00 -18.93 -7.95
CA GLY A 362 23.10 -19.93 -9.02
C GLY A 362 24.32 -19.72 -9.89
#